data_9427a5df154059307815c368d016b011
#
_entry.id   9427a5df154059307815c368d016b011
#
_cell.length_a   1.000
_cell.length_b   1.000
_cell.length_c   1.000
_cell.angle_alpha   90.00
_cell.angle_beta   90.00
_cell.angle_gamma   90.00
#
_symmetry.space_group_name_H-M   'P 1'
#
loop_
_entity.id
_entity.type
_entity.pdbx_description
1 polymer ?
#
loop_
_entity_poly.entity_id
_entity_poly.type
_entity_poly.pdbx_seq_one_letter_code
_entity_poly.pdbx_strand_id
1 'polypeptide(L)'
;MLYVNGDSHTAGAEATNQHAFAEDDPNLEMLGRLPHPDNVKVSWGKKLSELIKYSFFCDAESAASNTRIIRTTKDWIENTKTPYDELLVIIGWSTWEREEWLIDSEYYQFGASGIDDVPDSHKDKYKEFVSNVDWKQKTYEAYENIKKLHNWLENLKIKHIFFNCNNNFKKIKEKDRMNWGYNYISPYTDNGTYDAYLDSNGYDKVTHNSWHYGADAHAAWARFLLKYIVEKKIITTRNSSGLKFNRI
;
A
#
# COMPACT_ATOMS: atom_id res chain seq x y z
N MET A 1 -4.62 14.92 8.83
CA MET A 1 -5.24 14.07 7.79
C MET A 1 -4.48 12.76 7.68
N LEU A 2 -5.15 11.65 7.45
CA LEU A 2 -4.53 10.38 7.07
C LEU A 2 -4.62 10.22 5.55
N TYR A 3 -3.48 10.16 4.88
CA TYR A 3 -3.33 9.77 3.49
C TYR A 3 -2.83 8.33 3.43
N VAL A 4 -3.48 7.49 2.65
CA VAL A 4 -3.03 6.10 2.41
C VAL A 4 -2.86 5.84 0.93
N ASN A 5 -1.81 5.10 0.58
CA ASN A 5 -1.57 4.63 -0.78
C ASN A 5 -1.05 3.19 -0.76
N GLY A 6 -1.19 2.51 -1.86
CA GLY A 6 -0.84 1.11 -2.01
C GLY A 6 -1.57 0.45 -3.17
N ASP A 7 -1.68 -0.86 -3.10
CA ASP A 7 -2.40 -1.66 -4.07
C ASP A 7 -3.80 -2.10 -3.57
N SER A 8 -4.33 -3.16 -4.14
CA SER A 8 -5.62 -3.75 -3.78
C SER A 8 -5.77 -4.08 -2.29
N HIS A 9 -4.69 -4.47 -1.60
CA HIS A 9 -4.71 -4.72 -0.15
C HIS A 9 -4.95 -3.43 0.65
N THR A 10 -4.46 -2.30 0.17
CA THR A 10 -4.72 -1.00 0.78
C THR A 10 -6.10 -0.47 0.41
N ALA A 11 -6.51 -0.69 -0.82
CA ALA A 11 -7.83 -0.33 -1.33
C ALA A 11 -8.98 -1.10 -0.66
N GLY A 12 -8.68 -2.23 -0.01
CA GLY A 12 -9.68 -3.12 0.57
C GLY A 12 -10.43 -3.95 -0.46
N ALA A 13 -9.80 -4.26 -1.60
CA ALA A 13 -10.45 -5.02 -2.66
C ALA A 13 -11.09 -6.30 -2.12
N GLU A 14 -12.29 -6.62 -2.61
CA GLU A 14 -13.12 -7.78 -2.22
C GLU A 14 -13.55 -7.83 -0.74
N ALA A 15 -13.20 -6.84 0.08
CA ALA A 15 -13.46 -6.91 1.53
C ALA A 15 -14.94 -6.93 1.91
N THR A 16 -15.82 -6.41 1.06
CA THR A 16 -17.28 -6.42 1.27
C THR A 16 -18.01 -6.93 0.05
N ASN A 17 -17.56 -6.57 -1.13
CA ASN A 17 -18.11 -7.02 -2.38
C ASN A 17 -17.16 -8.05 -2.97
N GLN A 18 -17.64 -9.26 -3.25
CA GLN A 18 -16.85 -10.37 -3.83
C GLN A 18 -16.18 -10.00 -5.17
N HIS A 19 -16.66 -8.93 -5.79
CA HIS A 19 -16.11 -8.38 -7.01
C HIS A 19 -15.56 -6.98 -6.68
N ALA A 20 -14.24 -6.86 -6.54
CA ALA A 20 -13.59 -5.54 -6.57
C ALA A 20 -14.04 -4.76 -7.82
N PHE A 21 -14.35 -5.51 -8.86
CA PHE A 21 -14.95 -5.11 -10.13
C PHE A 21 -15.95 -6.20 -10.50
N ALA A 22 -17.25 -5.95 -10.34
CA ALA A 22 -18.24 -6.82 -10.97
C ALA A 22 -18.06 -6.70 -12.49
N GLU A 23 -17.92 -7.82 -13.20
CA GLU A 23 -17.79 -7.82 -14.67
C GLU A 23 -18.97 -7.13 -15.38
N ASP A 24 -20.09 -7.04 -14.69
CA ASP A 24 -21.32 -6.36 -15.11
C ASP A 24 -21.52 -4.98 -14.47
N ASP A 25 -20.54 -4.46 -13.71
CA ASP A 25 -20.63 -3.09 -13.16
C ASP A 25 -20.51 -2.08 -14.30
N PRO A 26 -21.58 -1.26 -14.56
CA PRO A 26 -21.55 -0.26 -15.63
C PRO A 26 -20.46 0.80 -15.42
N ASN A 27 -19.88 0.89 -14.22
CA ASN A 27 -18.79 1.80 -13.90
C ASN A 27 -17.42 1.15 -14.03
N LEU A 28 -17.31 -0.11 -14.43
CA LEU A 28 -16.04 -0.85 -14.53
C LEU A 28 -15.00 -0.07 -15.36
N GLU A 29 -15.39 0.44 -16.51
CA GLU A 29 -14.50 1.23 -17.38
C GLU A 29 -14.15 2.60 -16.78
N MET A 30 -15.06 3.21 -16.03
CA MET A 30 -14.85 4.53 -15.38
C MET A 30 -14.05 4.42 -14.08
N LEU A 31 -14.29 3.37 -13.32
CA LEU A 31 -13.57 3.11 -12.07
C LEU A 31 -12.22 2.45 -12.36
N GLY A 32 -12.11 1.74 -13.48
CA GLY A 32 -10.90 1.05 -13.89
C GLY A 32 -10.32 0.22 -12.75
N ARG A 33 -9.06 0.50 -12.38
CA ARG A 33 -8.41 -0.12 -11.22
C ARG A 33 -8.71 0.60 -9.91
N LEU A 34 -9.50 1.67 -9.95
CA LEU A 34 -9.87 2.44 -8.77
C LEU A 34 -10.65 1.56 -7.78
N PRO A 35 -10.47 1.77 -6.49
CA PRO A 35 -11.11 0.95 -5.49
C PRO A 35 -12.61 1.19 -5.46
N HIS A 36 -13.39 0.08 -5.34
CA HIS A 36 -14.83 0.20 -5.14
C HIS A 36 -15.13 0.95 -3.85
N PRO A 37 -16.01 1.96 -3.85
CA PRO A 37 -16.29 2.81 -2.67
C PRO A 37 -16.70 2.01 -1.42
N ASP A 38 -17.45 0.91 -1.57
CA ASP A 38 -17.87 0.09 -0.44
C ASP A 38 -16.73 -0.69 0.18
N ASN A 39 -15.76 -1.14 -0.62
CA ASN A 39 -14.55 -1.78 -0.13
C ASN A 39 -13.67 -0.78 0.63
N VAL A 40 -13.52 0.44 0.12
CA VAL A 40 -12.78 1.51 0.80
C VAL A 40 -13.37 1.83 2.18
N LYS A 41 -14.71 1.80 2.34
CA LYS A 41 -15.40 2.05 3.62
C LYS A 41 -14.99 1.08 4.73
N VAL A 42 -14.57 -0.13 4.38
CA VAL A 42 -14.14 -1.16 5.33
C VAL A 42 -12.64 -1.40 5.32
N SER A 43 -11.90 -0.72 4.44
CA SER A 43 -10.43 -0.85 4.35
C SER A 43 -9.74 -0.47 5.66
N TRP A 44 -8.56 -1.03 5.88
CA TRP A 44 -7.77 -0.74 7.08
C TRP A 44 -7.47 0.76 7.25
N GLY A 45 -7.24 1.46 6.13
CA GLY A 45 -6.98 2.90 6.15
C GLY A 45 -8.16 3.69 6.67
N LYS A 46 -9.37 3.38 6.19
CA LYS A 46 -10.61 4.00 6.67
C LYS A 46 -10.85 3.67 8.14
N LYS A 47 -10.70 2.40 8.55
CA LYS A 47 -10.85 1.99 9.95
C LYS A 47 -9.85 2.67 10.87
N LEU A 48 -8.59 2.78 10.44
CA LEU A 48 -7.57 3.51 11.21
C LEU A 48 -7.91 5.00 11.34
N SER A 49 -8.37 5.63 10.26
CA SER A 49 -8.75 7.06 10.29
C SER A 49 -9.84 7.36 11.33
N GLU A 50 -10.81 6.45 11.46
CA GLU A 50 -11.87 6.53 12.46
C GLU A 50 -11.32 6.40 13.88
N LEU A 51 -10.37 5.46 14.10
CA LEU A 51 -9.74 5.23 15.40
C LEU A 51 -8.88 6.40 15.86
N ILE A 52 -8.12 7.04 14.95
CA ILE A 52 -7.28 8.20 15.27
C ILE A 52 -8.00 9.54 15.09
N LYS A 53 -9.25 9.53 14.62
CA LYS A 53 -10.09 10.71 14.35
C LYS A 53 -9.47 11.68 13.34
N TYR A 54 -8.88 11.16 12.29
CA TYR A 54 -8.31 11.94 11.18
C TYR A 54 -9.27 11.94 10.00
N SER A 55 -9.30 13.02 9.22
CA SER A 55 -9.86 13.00 7.87
C SER A 55 -9.05 12.01 7.02
N PHE A 56 -9.68 11.42 6.01
CA PHE A 56 -9.14 10.27 5.28
C PHE A 56 -9.11 10.52 3.77
N PHE A 57 -8.01 10.17 3.15
CA PHE A 57 -7.86 10.11 1.71
C PHE A 57 -7.16 8.81 1.31
N CYS A 58 -7.71 8.11 0.33
CA CYS A 58 -7.19 6.85 -0.21
C CYS A 58 -6.84 7.04 -1.68
N ASP A 59 -5.57 6.86 -2.02
CA ASP A 59 -5.03 6.92 -3.38
C ASP A 59 -4.56 5.54 -3.89
N ALA A 60 -4.97 4.49 -3.17
CA ALA A 60 -4.63 3.12 -3.54
C ALA A 60 -5.41 2.68 -4.77
N GLU A 61 -4.77 1.86 -5.59
CA GLU A 61 -5.37 1.31 -6.81
C GLU A 61 -5.04 -0.17 -6.94
N SER A 62 -6.01 -0.98 -7.36
CA SER A 62 -5.78 -2.41 -7.60
C SER A 62 -4.69 -2.62 -8.63
N ALA A 63 -3.80 -3.59 -8.36
CA ALA A 63 -2.62 -3.88 -9.16
C ALA A 63 -1.59 -2.74 -9.28
N ALA A 64 -1.67 -1.69 -8.44
CA ALA A 64 -0.70 -0.60 -8.46
C ALA A 64 0.74 -1.11 -8.34
N SER A 65 1.62 -0.56 -9.18
CA SER A 65 3.07 -0.71 -9.06
C SER A 65 3.63 0.21 -7.98
N ASN A 66 4.81 -0.11 -7.45
CA ASN A 66 5.48 0.77 -6.50
C ASN A 66 5.90 2.12 -7.13
N THR A 67 6.13 2.14 -8.43
CA THR A 67 6.41 3.38 -9.17
C THR A 67 5.19 4.31 -9.18
N ARG A 68 4.01 3.78 -9.48
CA ARG A 68 2.75 4.55 -9.36
C ARG A 68 2.54 5.06 -7.94
N ILE A 69 2.65 4.18 -6.95
CA ILE A 69 2.47 4.55 -5.54
C ILE A 69 3.36 5.73 -5.16
N ILE A 70 4.64 5.71 -5.56
CA ILE A 70 5.58 6.80 -5.29
C ILE A 70 5.17 8.06 -6.03
N ARG A 71 4.85 7.97 -7.32
CA ARG A 71 4.49 9.11 -8.16
C ARG A 71 3.23 9.80 -7.62
N THR A 72 2.15 9.08 -7.46
CA THR A 72 0.88 9.66 -7.02
C THR A 72 0.95 10.17 -5.58
N THR A 73 1.74 9.53 -4.70
CA THR A 73 1.99 10.06 -3.35
C THR A 73 2.69 11.41 -3.40
N LYS A 74 3.71 11.57 -4.24
CA LYS A 74 4.40 12.86 -4.39
C LYS A 74 3.48 13.91 -4.99
N ASP A 75 2.81 13.57 -6.08
CA ASP A 75 1.88 14.47 -6.77
C ASP A 75 0.79 14.98 -5.82
N TRP A 76 0.23 14.09 -5.00
CA TRP A 76 -0.79 14.47 -4.02
C TRP A 76 -0.24 15.38 -2.91
N ILE A 77 0.94 15.04 -2.35
CA ILE A 77 1.57 15.83 -1.27
C ILE A 77 1.95 17.23 -1.76
N GLU A 78 2.48 17.36 -2.99
CA GLU A 78 2.86 18.64 -3.56
C GLU A 78 1.65 19.55 -3.87
N ASN A 79 0.47 18.97 -4.09
CA ASN A 79 -0.75 19.69 -4.44
C ASN A 79 -1.76 19.81 -3.27
N THR A 80 -1.53 19.13 -2.13
CA THR A 80 -2.45 19.20 -1.00
C THR A 80 -2.37 20.56 -0.28
N LYS A 81 -3.53 21.01 0.24
CA LYS A 81 -3.60 22.17 1.12
C LYS A 81 -3.43 21.81 2.60
N THR A 82 -3.29 20.52 2.92
CA THR A 82 -3.10 20.05 4.29
C THR A 82 -1.69 20.42 4.77
N PRO A 83 -1.52 21.09 5.92
CA PRO A 83 -0.22 21.33 6.49
C PRO A 83 0.55 20.01 6.73
N TYR A 84 1.84 19.99 6.43
CA TYR A 84 2.65 18.78 6.50
C TYR A 84 2.76 18.19 7.92
N ASP A 85 2.74 19.03 8.95
CA ASP A 85 2.74 18.61 10.36
C ASP A 85 1.41 17.98 10.83
N GLU A 86 0.31 18.24 10.09
CA GLU A 86 -1.00 17.62 10.29
C GLU A 86 -1.23 16.37 9.45
N LEU A 87 -0.26 16.01 8.61
CA LEU A 87 -0.35 14.88 7.68
C LEU A 87 0.30 13.63 8.31
N LEU A 88 -0.38 12.50 8.18
CA LEU A 88 0.16 11.16 8.37
C LEU A 88 0.02 10.40 7.06
N VAL A 89 1.12 9.97 6.50
CA VAL A 89 1.19 9.17 5.28
C VAL A 89 1.42 7.71 5.65
N ILE A 90 0.57 6.79 5.19
CA ILE A 90 0.80 5.35 5.37
C ILE A 90 0.75 4.66 4.01
N ILE A 91 1.81 3.93 3.67
CA ILE A 91 1.93 3.23 2.39
C ILE A 91 2.09 1.74 2.64
N GLY A 92 1.19 0.95 2.02
CA GLY A 92 1.32 -0.49 1.85
C GLY A 92 1.98 -0.80 0.51
N TRP A 93 3.25 -1.23 0.54
CA TRP A 93 3.99 -1.51 -0.67
C TRP A 93 3.52 -2.76 -1.39
N SER A 94 3.33 -2.63 -2.69
CA SER A 94 2.98 -3.70 -3.61
C SER A 94 4.16 -4.62 -3.91
N THR A 95 3.92 -5.66 -4.69
CA THR A 95 4.99 -6.52 -5.20
C THR A 95 5.89 -5.75 -6.17
N TRP A 96 7.20 -6.15 -6.24
CA TRP A 96 8.14 -5.51 -7.17
C TRP A 96 8.04 -6.02 -8.61
N GLU A 97 7.13 -6.90 -8.88
CA GLU A 97 6.86 -7.50 -10.18
C GLU A 97 5.96 -6.62 -11.05
N ARG A 98 5.31 -5.63 -10.44
CA ARG A 98 4.41 -4.71 -11.12
C ARG A 98 5.17 -3.52 -11.67
N GLU A 99 4.84 -3.14 -12.90
CA GLU A 99 5.44 -2.04 -13.63
C GLU A 99 4.43 -0.96 -13.93
N GLU A 100 4.92 0.26 -14.09
CA GLU A 100 4.19 1.38 -14.66
C GLU A 100 5.01 1.96 -15.81
N TRP A 101 4.45 1.97 -17.01
CA TRP A 101 5.07 2.60 -18.17
C TRP A 101 4.26 3.80 -18.64
N LEU A 102 4.97 4.87 -18.98
CA LEU A 102 4.39 6.01 -19.68
C LEU A 102 4.45 5.72 -21.19
N ILE A 103 3.28 5.59 -21.81
CA ILE A 103 3.10 5.32 -23.24
C ILE A 103 2.14 6.37 -23.78
N ASP A 104 2.54 7.13 -24.79
CA ASP A 104 1.71 8.17 -25.44
C ASP A 104 1.02 9.13 -24.44
N SER A 105 1.76 9.51 -23.38
CA SER A 105 1.30 10.39 -22.29
C SER A 105 0.29 9.78 -21.32
N GLU A 106 0.01 8.48 -21.42
CA GLU A 106 -0.83 7.73 -20.49
C GLU A 106 0.00 6.72 -19.69
N TYR A 107 -0.39 6.49 -18.41
CA TYR A 107 0.26 5.53 -17.54
C TYR A 107 -0.44 4.18 -17.60
N TYR A 108 0.29 3.16 -17.99
CA TYR A 108 -0.17 1.77 -18.02
C TYR A 108 0.49 0.97 -16.91
N GLN A 109 -0.30 0.17 -16.20
CA GLN A 109 0.18 -0.68 -15.13
C GLN A 109 -0.05 -2.15 -15.47
N PHE A 110 0.96 -2.99 -15.24
CA PHE A 110 0.90 -4.42 -15.50
C PHE A 110 1.83 -5.20 -14.57
N GLY A 111 1.54 -6.49 -14.41
CA GLY A 111 2.40 -7.45 -13.72
C GLY A 111 3.14 -8.36 -14.68
N ALA A 112 3.95 -9.29 -14.18
CA ALA A 112 4.70 -10.24 -15.00
C ALA A 112 3.81 -11.19 -15.85
N SER A 113 2.52 -11.28 -15.55
CA SER A 113 1.52 -12.05 -16.30
C SER A 113 0.48 -11.19 -17.02
N GLY A 114 0.67 -9.88 -17.05
CA GLY A 114 -0.32 -8.90 -17.51
C GLY A 114 -0.14 -8.47 -18.97
N ILE A 115 0.17 -9.38 -19.89
CA ILE A 115 0.38 -9.02 -21.31
C ILE A 115 -0.86 -8.38 -21.95
N ASP A 116 -2.05 -8.72 -21.49
CA ASP A 116 -3.31 -8.19 -22.01
C ASP A 116 -3.57 -6.75 -21.57
N ASP A 117 -2.93 -6.31 -20.48
CA ASP A 117 -2.97 -4.92 -20.00
C ASP A 117 -2.03 -4.00 -20.80
N VAL A 118 -1.22 -4.54 -21.69
CA VAL A 118 -0.22 -3.80 -22.47
C VAL A 118 -0.77 -3.48 -23.86
N PRO A 119 -0.70 -2.21 -24.32
CA PRO A 119 -1.07 -1.86 -25.69
C PRO A 119 -0.35 -2.73 -26.74
N ASP A 120 -1.03 -3.11 -27.82
CA ASP A 120 -0.50 -4.02 -28.84
C ASP A 120 0.86 -3.56 -29.39
N SER A 121 1.03 -2.25 -29.57
CA SER A 121 2.29 -1.66 -30.03
C SER A 121 3.49 -1.88 -29.09
N HIS A 122 3.25 -2.29 -27.83
CA HIS A 122 4.27 -2.47 -26.80
C HIS A 122 4.38 -3.94 -26.31
N LYS A 123 3.59 -4.85 -26.84
CA LYS A 123 3.60 -6.26 -26.40
C LYS A 123 4.95 -6.95 -26.60
N ASP A 124 5.68 -6.63 -27.65
CA ASP A 124 7.00 -7.22 -27.88
C ASP A 124 8.03 -6.69 -26.88
N LYS A 125 8.01 -5.40 -26.57
CA LYS A 125 8.83 -4.80 -25.52
C LYS A 125 8.50 -5.43 -24.15
N TYR A 126 7.23 -5.70 -23.87
CA TYR A 126 6.81 -6.38 -22.66
C TYR A 126 7.33 -7.81 -22.57
N LYS A 127 7.24 -8.60 -23.65
CA LYS A 127 7.81 -9.95 -23.72
C LYS A 127 9.32 -9.95 -23.46
N GLU A 128 10.03 -9.00 -24.07
CA GLU A 128 11.47 -8.82 -23.85
C GLU A 128 11.76 -8.49 -22.38
N PHE A 129 11.00 -7.56 -21.78
CA PHE A 129 11.10 -7.22 -20.36
C PHE A 129 10.91 -8.45 -19.47
N VAL A 130 9.81 -9.19 -19.62
CA VAL A 130 9.52 -10.38 -18.79
C VAL A 130 10.58 -11.47 -18.95
N SER A 131 11.10 -11.64 -20.18
CA SER A 131 12.12 -12.67 -20.48
C SER A 131 13.50 -12.34 -19.89
N ASN A 132 13.81 -11.07 -19.70
CA ASN A 132 15.14 -10.60 -19.30
C ASN A 132 15.19 -10.02 -17.87
N VAL A 133 14.06 -9.95 -17.17
CA VAL A 133 14.01 -9.32 -15.85
C VAL A 133 14.86 -10.06 -14.81
N ASP A 134 15.73 -9.35 -14.13
CA ASP A 134 16.44 -9.85 -12.94
C ASP A 134 15.63 -9.44 -11.68
N TRP A 135 14.92 -10.40 -11.12
CA TRP A 135 14.10 -10.21 -9.92
C TRP A 135 14.90 -9.78 -8.68
N LYS A 136 16.18 -10.15 -8.63
CA LYS A 136 17.06 -9.68 -7.57
C LYS A 136 17.35 -8.19 -7.74
N GLN A 137 17.65 -7.78 -8.95
CA GLN A 137 17.84 -6.37 -9.30
C GLN A 137 16.56 -5.56 -9.04
N LYS A 138 15.39 -6.07 -9.43
CA LYS A 138 14.09 -5.44 -9.12
C LYS A 138 13.86 -5.23 -7.63
N THR A 139 14.27 -6.19 -6.79
CA THR A 139 14.19 -6.03 -5.33
C THR A 139 15.04 -4.86 -4.84
N TYR A 140 16.27 -4.72 -5.37
CA TYR A 140 17.15 -3.60 -5.03
C TYR A 140 16.62 -2.26 -5.54
N GLU A 141 16.07 -2.22 -6.75
CA GLU A 141 15.46 -1.02 -7.34
C GLU A 141 14.27 -0.54 -6.51
N ALA A 142 13.37 -1.46 -6.14
CA ALA A 142 12.25 -1.16 -5.25
C ALA A 142 12.73 -0.59 -3.91
N TYR A 143 13.71 -1.25 -3.29
CA TYR A 143 14.32 -0.82 -2.04
C TYR A 143 14.88 0.60 -2.11
N GLU A 144 15.68 0.91 -3.14
CA GLU A 144 16.29 2.22 -3.31
C GLU A 144 15.25 3.31 -3.64
N ASN A 145 14.20 2.99 -4.39
CA ASN A 145 13.14 3.94 -4.68
C ASN A 145 12.29 4.25 -3.44
N ILE A 146 11.99 3.24 -2.63
CA ILE A 146 11.29 3.42 -1.34
C ILE A 146 12.15 4.27 -0.38
N LYS A 147 13.45 4.03 -0.33
CA LYS A 147 14.40 4.82 0.46
C LYS A 147 14.45 6.28 0.02
N LYS A 148 14.42 6.55 -1.29
CA LYS A 148 14.33 7.92 -1.83
C LYS A 148 13.05 8.62 -1.37
N LEU A 149 11.90 7.92 -1.40
CA LEU A 149 10.65 8.49 -0.92
C LEU A 149 10.68 8.74 0.60
N HIS A 150 11.21 7.79 1.38
CA HIS A 150 11.40 7.98 2.82
C HIS A 150 12.22 9.24 3.12
N ASN A 151 13.40 9.38 2.50
CA ASN A 151 14.25 10.55 2.70
C ASN A 151 13.57 11.86 2.29
N TRP A 152 12.76 11.83 1.23
CA TRP A 152 11.99 13.00 0.79
C TRP A 152 10.92 13.39 1.81
N LEU A 153 10.18 12.41 2.36
CA LEU A 153 9.17 12.67 3.42
C LEU A 153 9.83 13.16 4.71
N GLU A 154 10.98 12.61 5.11
CA GLU A 154 11.77 13.07 6.26
C GLU A 154 12.21 14.54 6.08
N ASN A 155 12.71 14.90 4.90
CA ASN A 155 13.13 16.27 4.60
C ASN A 155 11.96 17.26 4.69
N LEU A 156 10.76 16.84 4.32
CA LEU A 156 9.52 17.63 4.48
C LEU A 156 8.95 17.57 5.91
N LYS A 157 9.54 16.76 6.81
CA LYS A 157 9.07 16.50 8.17
C LYS A 157 7.65 15.90 8.20
N ILE A 158 7.27 15.17 7.19
CA ILE A 158 5.99 14.49 7.09
C ILE A 158 6.08 13.16 7.86
N LYS A 159 5.16 12.96 8.81
CA LYS A 159 5.04 11.70 9.53
C LYS A 159 4.57 10.61 8.58
N HIS A 160 5.28 9.48 8.55
CA HIS A 160 4.91 8.40 7.66
C HIS A 160 5.23 7.02 8.23
N ILE A 161 4.52 6.03 7.74
CA ILE A 161 4.71 4.61 8.05
C ILE A 161 4.64 3.83 6.74
N PHE A 162 5.61 2.97 6.54
CA PHE A 162 5.64 2.00 5.44
C PHE A 162 5.45 0.59 5.99
N PHE A 163 4.81 -0.25 5.21
CA PHE A 163 4.81 -1.69 5.40
C PHE A 163 4.73 -2.39 4.05
N ASN A 164 5.14 -3.63 4.00
CA ASN A 164 5.00 -4.47 2.81
C ASN A 164 3.70 -5.26 2.86
N CYS A 165 2.99 -5.37 1.75
CA CYS A 165 1.83 -6.25 1.68
C CYS A 165 2.23 -7.72 1.65
N ASN A 166 3.09 -8.12 0.71
CA ASN A 166 3.44 -9.53 0.49
C ASN A 166 4.95 -9.79 0.51
N ASN A 167 5.74 -8.93 -0.14
CA ASN A 167 7.19 -9.11 -0.29
C ASN A 167 7.96 -8.50 0.88
N ASN A 168 9.23 -8.87 1.03
CA ASN A 168 10.11 -8.27 2.03
C ASN A 168 11.55 -8.10 1.50
N PHE A 169 12.35 -7.36 2.25
CA PHE A 169 13.74 -7.06 1.90
C PHE A 169 14.77 -7.91 2.63
N LYS A 170 14.42 -9.11 3.11
CA LYS A 170 15.38 -9.98 3.83
C LYS A 170 16.62 -10.31 3.02
N LYS A 171 16.52 -10.30 1.66
CA LYS A 171 17.64 -10.55 0.75
C LYS A 171 18.61 -9.38 0.61
N ILE A 172 18.26 -8.18 1.10
CA ILE A 172 19.19 -7.05 1.17
C ILE A 172 20.27 -7.37 2.22
N LYS A 173 21.52 -7.27 1.83
CA LYS A 173 22.66 -7.56 2.71
C LYS A 173 22.60 -6.63 3.93
N GLU A 174 22.91 -7.16 5.10
CA GLU A 174 22.80 -6.43 6.37
C GLU A 174 23.56 -5.09 6.37
N LYS A 175 24.76 -5.07 5.80
CA LYS A 175 25.57 -3.84 5.66
C LYS A 175 24.93 -2.75 4.79
N ASP A 176 23.98 -3.13 3.91
CA ASP A 176 23.31 -2.25 2.97
C ASP A 176 21.89 -1.86 3.48
N ARG A 177 21.48 -2.41 4.64
CA ARG A 177 20.19 -2.14 5.25
C ARG A 177 20.15 -0.75 5.85
N MET A 178 19.11 -0.01 5.49
CA MET A 178 18.82 1.28 6.09
C MET A 178 18.24 1.11 7.50
N ASN A 179 18.61 2.01 8.41
CA ASN A 179 17.86 2.20 9.65
C ASN A 179 16.64 3.10 9.38
N TRP A 180 15.48 2.50 9.29
CA TRP A 180 14.21 3.21 9.04
C TRP A 180 13.61 3.85 10.30
N GLY A 181 14.24 3.71 11.45
CA GLY A 181 13.62 4.10 12.72
C GLY A 181 12.28 3.37 12.94
N TYR A 182 11.23 4.15 13.11
CA TYR A 182 9.85 3.65 13.25
C TYR A 182 9.00 3.86 11.98
N ASN A 183 9.62 4.28 10.89
CA ASN A 183 8.91 4.63 9.66
C ASN A 183 8.68 3.44 8.74
N TYR A 184 9.23 2.26 9.07
CA TYR A 184 8.98 1.04 8.29
C TYR A 184 8.79 -0.17 9.22
N ILE A 185 7.65 -0.83 9.08
CA ILE A 185 7.30 -2.00 9.90
C ILE A 185 8.02 -3.23 9.34
N SER A 186 9.01 -3.72 10.07
CA SER A 186 9.69 -5.01 9.87
C SER A 186 10.07 -5.35 8.41
N PRO A 187 10.74 -4.47 7.65
CA PRO A 187 10.93 -4.65 6.21
C PRO A 187 11.83 -5.83 5.84
N TYR A 188 12.56 -6.39 6.80
CA TYR A 188 13.59 -7.43 6.58
C TYR A 188 13.19 -8.81 7.10
N THR A 189 11.93 -9.00 7.50
CA THR A 189 11.45 -10.26 8.09
C THR A 189 10.26 -10.83 7.30
N ASP A 190 10.16 -12.15 7.22
CA ASP A 190 9.06 -12.81 6.54
C ASP A 190 7.71 -12.51 7.21
N ASN A 191 7.71 -12.49 8.55
CA ASN A 191 6.49 -12.27 9.34
C ASN A 191 6.10 -10.79 9.49
N GLY A 192 6.82 -9.88 8.83
CA GLY A 192 6.61 -8.43 8.93
C GLY A 192 5.65 -7.85 7.90
N THR A 193 5.10 -8.68 7.02
CA THR A 193 4.17 -8.23 5.98
C THR A 193 2.73 -8.23 6.46
N TYR A 194 1.88 -7.43 5.80
CA TYR A 194 0.43 -7.44 6.03
C TYR A 194 -0.17 -8.83 5.90
N ASP A 195 0.19 -9.53 4.83
CA ASP A 195 -0.30 -10.87 4.52
C ASP A 195 0.11 -11.88 5.61
N ALA A 196 1.40 -11.94 5.94
CA ALA A 196 1.90 -12.85 6.97
C ALA A 196 1.33 -12.57 8.36
N TYR A 197 1.09 -11.29 8.70
CA TYR A 197 0.44 -10.93 9.94
C TYR A 197 -1.00 -11.45 10.01
N LEU A 198 -1.78 -11.27 8.96
CA LEU A 198 -3.18 -11.72 8.94
C LEU A 198 -3.29 -13.23 8.95
N ASP A 199 -2.50 -13.94 8.12
CA ASP A 199 -2.45 -15.40 8.12
C ASP A 199 -2.07 -15.96 9.48
N SER A 200 -1.04 -15.41 10.12
CA SER A 200 -0.59 -15.88 11.45
C SER A 200 -1.60 -15.61 12.58
N ASN A 201 -2.52 -14.69 12.37
CA ASN A 201 -3.62 -14.39 13.29
C ASN A 201 -4.94 -15.09 12.92
N GLY A 202 -4.93 -16.00 11.96
CA GLY A 202 -6.07 -16.85 11.61
C GLY A 202 -7.14 -16.15 10.77
N TYR A 203 -6.79 -15.12 10.02
CA TYR A 203 -7.72 -14.50 9.07
C TYR A 203 -7.64 -15.19 7.72
N ASP A 204 -8.78 -15.67 7.24
CA ASP A 204 -8.90 -16.29 5.93
C ASP A 204 -9.01 -15.28 4.80
N LYS A 205 -8.57 -15.69 3.59
CA LYS A 205 -8.87 -14.96 2.35
C LYS A 205 -10.38 -14.97 2.10
N VAL A 206 -10.88 -13.96 1.36
CA VAL A 206 -12.32 -13.83 1.03
C VAL A 206 -12.86 -15.08 0.36
N THR A 207 -12.10 -15.68 -0.55
CA THR A 207 -12.33 -17.00 -1.14
C THR A 207 -11.02 -17.75 -1.29
N HIS A 208 -11.08 -19.06 -1.56
CA HIS A 208 -9.88 -19.89 -1.76
C HIS A 208 -9.03 -19.46 -2.98
N ASN A 209 -9.60 -18.72 -3.92
CA ASN A 209 -8.92 -18.19 -5.11
C ASN A 209 -8.55 -16.71 -4.96
N SER A 210 -8.96 -16.06 -3.88
CA SER A 210 -8.66 -14.65 -3.65
C SER A 210 -7.30 -14.47 -2.97
N TRP A 211 -6.66 -13.34 -3.26
CA TRP A 211 -5.48 -12.86 -2.55
C TRP A 211 -5.84 -11.87 -1.43
N HIS A 212 -7.14 -11.50 -1.32
CA HIS A 212 -7.61 -10.43 -0.45
C HIS A 212 -8.30 -10.97 0.80
N TYR A 213 -8.42 -10.12 1.80
CA TYR A 213 -9.03 -10.43 3.09
C TYR A 213 -10.33 -9.65 3.30
N GLY A 214 -11.19 -10.20 4.16
CA GLY A 214 -12.45 -9.59 4.55
C GLY A 214 -12.31 -8.35 5.46
N ALA A 215 -13.43 -7.70 5.71
CA ALA A 215 -13.51 -6.47 6.50
C ALA A 215 -12.99 -6.62 7.95
N ASP A 216 -13.10 -7.80 8.54
CA ASP A 216 -12.62 -8.13 9.89
C ASP A 216 -11.09 -8.12 9.95
N ALA A 217 -10.42 -8.67 8.95
CA ALA A 217 -8.96 -8.65 8.79
C ALA A 217 -8.45 -7.21 8.60
N HIS A 218 -9.13 -6.42 7.77
CA HIS A 218 -8.82 -5.00 7.63
C HIS A 218 -8.96 -4.24 8.95
N ALA A 219 -10.00 -4.52 9.72
CA ALA A 219 -10.16 -3.93 11.05
C ALA A 219 -9.06 -4.39 12.04
N ALA A 220 -8.60 -5.63 11.93
CA ALA A 220 -7.48 -6.15 12.75
C ALA A 220 -6.17 -5.44 12.41
N TRP A 221 -5.86 -5.27 11.12
CA TRP A 221 -4.67 -4.53 10.70
C TRP A 221 -4.72 -3.06 11.13
N ALA A 222 -5.90 -2.41 11.07
CA ALA A 222 -6.07 -1.05 11.57
C ALA A 222 -5.77 -0.95 13.07
N ARG A 223 -6.19 -1.92 13.88
CA ARG A 223 -5.86 -1.99 15.31
C ARG A 223 -4.38 -2.23 15.55
N PHE A 224 -3.74 -3.09 14.77
CA PHE A 224 -2.29 -3.28 14.81
C PHE A 224 -1.53 -1.97 14.52
N LEU A 225 -1.91 -1.27 13.46
CA LEU A 225 -1.31 0.04 13.12
C LEU A 225 -1.55 1.08 14.21
N LEU A 226 -2.76 1.14 14.80
CA LEU A 226 -3.04 2.02 15.94
C LEU A 226 -2.10 1.75 17.12
N LYS A 227 -1.96 0.47 17.49
CA LYS A 227 -1.04 0.06 18.55
C LYS A 227 0.39 0.49 18.24
N TYR A 228 0.86 0.24 17.01
CA TYR A 228 2.18 0.65 16.54
C TYR A 228 2.37 2.16 16.64
N ILE A 229 1.44 2.96 16.14
CA ILE A 229 1.46 4.43 16.18
C ILE A 229 1.57 4.95 17.62
N VAL A 230 0.81 4.38 18.55
CA VAL A 230 0.81 4.78 19.96
C VAL A 230 2.11 4.38 20.66
N GLU A 231 2.57 3.14 20.50
CA GLU A 231 3.80 2.64 21.11
C GLU A 231 5.04 3.38 20.61
N LYS A 232 5.07 3.72 19.33
CA LYS A 232 6.18 4.45 18.70
C LYS A 232 6.04 5.97 18.78
N LYS A 233 4.94 6.46 19.36
CA LYS A 233 4.66 7.91 19.54
C LYS A 233 4.75 8.69 18.21
N ILE A 234 4.29 8.11 17.11
CA ILE A 234 4.40 8.69 15.78
C ILE A 234 3.55 9.95 15.65
N ILE A 235 2.35 9.94 16.24
CA ILE A 235 1.50 11.13 16.34
C ILE A 235 1.26 11.48 17.81
N THR A 236 1.17 12.78 18.08
CA THR A 236 0.73 13.25 19.40
C THR A 236 -0.80 13.23 19.38
N THR A 237 -1.41 12.25 20.04
CA THR A 237 -2.86 12.25 20.21
C THR A 237 -3.25 13.46 21.06
N ARG A 238 -3.82 14.48 20.44
CA ARG A 238 -4.53 15.55 21.17
C ARG A 238 -5.74 14.89 21.84
N ASN A 239 -5.63 14.57 23.12
CA ASN A 239 -6.59 13.88 23.99
C ASN A 239 -6.45 12.34 24.08
N SER A 240 -5.33 11.87 24.63
CA SER A 240 -5.20 10.49 25.12
C SER A 240 -5.97 10.19 26.41
N SER A 241 -6.77 11.13 26.93
CA SER A 241 -7.55 10.94 28.17
C SER A 241 -8.78 10.04 28.04
N GLY A 242 -9.06 9.49 26.87
CA GLY A 242 -10.22 8.63 26.61
C GLY A 242 -9.93 7.22 26.07
N LEU A 243 -8.70 6.90 25.68
CA LEU A 243 -8.36 5.57 25.17
C LEU A 243 -7.95 4.64 26.31
N LYS A 244 -8.93 4.07 27.03
CA LYS A 244 -8.68 2.94 27.91
C LYS A 244 -8.51 1.69 27.04
N PHE A 245 -7.28 1.21 26.88
CA PHE A 245 -7.04 -0.13 26.38
C PHE A 245 -7.45 -1.15 27.44
N ASN A 246 -8.57 -1.83 27.25
CA ASN A 246 -8.79 -3.06 27.98
C ASN A 246 -7.73 -4.07 27.51
N ARG A 247 -6.92 -4.56 28.45
CA ARG A 247 -6.00 -5.66 28.21
C ARG A 247 -6.85 -6.86 27.78
N ILE A 248 -6.64 -7.33 26.56
CA ILE A 248 -7.03 -8.65 26.13
C ILE A 248 -5.80 -9.55 26.27
#